data_1565c635e050865d7aba05ff40a1a964
#
_entry.id   1565c635e050865d7aba05ff40a1a964
#
_cell.length_a   1.000
_cell.length_b   1.000
_cell.length_c   1.000
_cell.angle_alpha   90.00
_cell.angle_beta   90.00
_cell.angle_gamma   90.00
#
_symmetry.space_group_name_H-M   'P 1'
#
loop_
_entity.id
_entity.type
_entity.pdbx_description
1 polymer ?
#
loop_
_entity_poly.entity_id
_entity_poly.type
_entity_poly.pdbx_seq_one_letter_code
_entity_poly.pdbx_strand_id
1 'polypeptide(L)'
;MERDINFIFNKKYLVSDIISQIKKSGKKLLEDVYLIDVYDDSSFDKELISYTFRLSYRDSEKTLLDSDIAILHDSIVEVIENKFSTKLRE
;
A
#
# COMPACT_ATOMS: atom_id res chain seq x y z
N MET A 1 -3.11 -2.26 -14.57
CA MET A 1 -3.60 -1.03 -13.91
C MET A 1 -2.82 -0.82 -12.63
N GLU A 2 -2.33 0.38 -12.41
CA GLU A 2 -1.49 0.70 -11.25
C GLU A 2 -2.13 1.76 -10.37
N ARG A 3 -1.85 1.65 -9.06
CA ARG A 3 -2.27 2.64 -8.04
C ARG A 3 -1.14 2.85 -7.07
N ASP A 4 -0.90 4.10 -6.71
CA ASP A 4 0.10 4.46 -5.71
C ASP A 4 -0.58 4.78 -4.40
N ILE A 5 0.01 4.30 -3.30
CA ILE A 5 -0.45 4.61 -1.94
C ILE A 5 0.74 5.09 -1.12
N ASN A 6 0.49 6.13 -0.31
CA ASN A 6 1.49 6.69 0.57
C ASN A 6 0.99 6.67 2.01
N PHE A 7 1.80 6.14 2.91
CA PHE A 7 1.53 6.12 4.34
C PHE A 7 2.74 6.60 5.12
N ILE A 8 2.50 7.10 6.33
CA ILE A 8 3.55 7.30 7.32
C ILE A 8 3.51 6.12 8.28
N PHE A 9 4.64 5.40 8.38
CA PHE A 9 4.78 4.24 9.28
C PHE A 9 5.75 4.54 10.42
N ASN A 10 5.60 3.80 11.51
CA ASN A 10 6.65 3.71 12.51
C ASN A 10 7.81 2.89 11.94
N LYS A 11 9.05 3.35 12.14
CA LYS A 11 10.26 2.69 11.62
C LYS A 11 10.45 1.28 12.15
N LYS A 12 9.77 0.89 13.23
CA LYS A 12 9.84 -0.47 13.77
C LYS A 12 9.27 -1.54 12.82
N TYR A 13 8.41 -1.14 11.88
CA TYR A 13 7.84 -2.06 10.90
C TYR A 13 8.78 -2.26 9.73
N LEU A 14 8.95 -3.52 9.32
CA LEU A 14 9.78 -3.84 8.15
C LEU A 14 8.99 -3.65 6.86
N VAL A 15 9.64 -3.11 5.84
CA VAL A 15 9.04 -2.94 4.51
C VAL A 15 8.55 -4.29 3.97
N SER A 16 9.31 -5.36 4.17
CA SER A 16 8.92 -6.70 3.74
C SER A 16 7.60 -7.17 4.36
N ASP A 17 7.37 -6.84 5.62
CA ASP A 17 6.12 -7.19 6.31
C ASP A 17 4.94 -6.39 5.76
N ILE A 18 5.17 -5.11 5.47
CA ILE A 18 4.16 -4.23 4.89
C ILE A 18 3.77 -4.75 3.50
N ILE A 19 4.75 -5.03 2.65
CA ILE A 19 4.52 -5.57 1.31
C ILE A 19 3.78 -6.91 1.37
N SER A 20 4.18 -7.79 2.27
CA SER A 20 3.53 -9.09 2.46
C SER A 20 2.06 -8.94 2.82
N GLN A 21 1.74 -8.01 3.72
CA GLN A 21 0.37 -7.75 4.12
C GLN A 21 -0.46 -7.15 2.98
N ILE A 22 0.12 -6.25 2.20
CA ILE A 22 -0.55 -5.68 1.02
C ILE A 22 -0.87 -6.80 0.02
N LYS A 23 0.09 -7.68 -0.27
CA LYS A 23 -0.12 -8.80 -1.20
C LYS A 23 -1.23 -9.73 -0.74
N LYS A 24 -1.28 -10.04 0.54
CA LYS A 24 -2.35 -10.88 1.10
C LYS A 24 -3.72 -10.23 0.95
N SER A 25 -3.79 -8.92 1.17
CA SER A 25 -5.03 -8.17 1.09
C SER A 25 -5.53 -8.01 -0.35
N GLY A 26 -4.60 -7.96 -1.30
CA GLY A 26 -4.91 -7.78 -2.72
C GLY A 26 -5.42 -9.02 -3.43
N LYS A 27 -5.24 -10.18 -2.83
CA LYS A 27 -5.72 -11.47 -3.36
C LYS A 27 -5.22 -11.72 -4.79
N LYS A 28 -6.09 -12.26 -5.66
CA LYS A 28 -5.71 -12.66 -7.02
C LYS A 28 -5.48 -11.50 -7.98
N LEU A 29 -6.11 -10.36 -7.73
CA LEU A 29 -6.02 -9.21 -8.65
C LEU A 29 -4.75 -8.40 -8.47
N LEU A 30 -4.11 -8.49 -7.32
CA LEU A 30 -2.86 -7.78 -7.07
C LEU A 30 -1.68 -8.61 -7.54
N GLU A 31 -1.07 -8.18 -8.66
CA GLU A 31 0.06 -8.89 -9.27
C GLU A 31 1.38 -8.58 -8.57
N ASP A 32 1.64 -7.30 -8.30
CA ASP A 32 2.89 -6.86 -7.70
C ASP A 32 2.72 -5.64 -6.82
N VAL A 33 3.67 -5.48 -5.89
CA VAL A 33 3.79 -4.33 -5.00
C VAL A 33 5.25 -3.87 -4.99
N TYR A 34 5.48 -2.58 -5.25
CA TYR A 34 6.82 -2.00 -5.25
C TYR A 34 6.91 -0.83 -4.29
N LEU A 35 8.00 -0.76 -3.54
CA LEU A 35 8.34 0.45 -2.80
C LEU A 35 9.02 1.41 -3.80
N ILE A 36 8.37 2.52 -4.12
CA ILE A 36 8.85 3.45 -5.14
C ILE A 36 9.42 4.74 -4.56
N ASP A 37 9.14 5.05 -3.31
CA ASP A 37 9.66 6.24 -2.66
C ASP A 37 9.75 6.08 -1.16
N VAL A 38 10.80 6.66 -0.57
CA VAL A 38 11.03 6.71 0.87
C VAL A 38 11.31 8.16 1.22
N TYR A 39 10.56 8.70 2.16
CA TYR A 39 10.72 10.08 2.58
C TYR A 39 10.82 10.19 4.10
N ASP A 40 11.94 10.70 4.57
CA ASP A 40 12.19 10.91 5.99
C ASP A 40 12.48 12.39 6.20
N ASP A 41 11.51 13.10 6.79
CA ASP A 41 11.57 14.56 6.96
C ASP A 41 11.80 14.91 8.43
N SER A 42 12.56 15.95 8.65
CA SER A 42 12.77 16.50 9.99
C SER A 42 11.47 16.98 10.67
N SER A 43 10.42 17.24 9.88
CA SER A 43 9.10 17.58 10.41
C SER A 43 8.35 16.38 11.01
N PHE A 44 8.79 15.15 10.68
CA PHE A 44 8.24 13.94 11.26
C PHE A 44 8.89 13.66 12.61
N ASP A 45 8.17 12.92 13.48
CA ASP A 45 8.80 12.34 14.66
C ASP A 45 9.93 11.42 14.23
N LYS A 46 10.98 11.32 15.05
CA LYS A 46 12.16 10.49 14.76
C LYS A 46 11.82 9.03 14.47
N GLU A 47 10.68 8.57 14.96
CA GLU A 47 10.24 7.18 14.82
C GLU A 47 9.42 6.93 13.57
N LEU A 48 9.11 7.98 12.79
CA LEU A 48 8.22 7.89 11.64
C LEU A 48 8.95 8.08 10.32
N ILE A 49 8.44 7.40 9.29
CA ILE A 49 8.97 7.48 7.93
C ILE A 49 7.81 7.30 6.94
N SER A 50 7.90 7.99 5.81
CA SER A 50 6.90 7.90 4.75
C SER A 50 7.36 6.90 3.69
N TYR A 51 6.49 5.96 3.34
CA TYR A 51 6.70 5.03 2.22
C TYR A 51 5.59 5.20 1.19
N THR A 52 5.97 5.18 -0.07
CA THR A 52 5.02 5.15 -1.19
C THR A 52 5.17 3.81 -1.89
N PHE A 53 4.07 3.07 -2.00
CA PHE A 53 4.03 1.79 -2.70
C PHE A 53 3.23 1.93 -3.98
N ARG A 54 3.70 1.25 -5.02
CA ARG A 54 2.95 1.09 -6.27
C ARG A 54 2.38 -0.31 -6.33
N LEU A 55 1.06 -0.39 -6.48
CA LEU A 55 0.32 -1.64 -6.57
C LEU A 55 -0.07 -1.85 -8.03
N SER A 56 0.32 -2.99 -8.58
CA SER A 56 -0.02 -3.37 -9.95
C SER A 56 -1.14 -4.42 -9.91
N TYR A 57 -2.28 -4.08 -10.49
CA TYR A 57 -3.46 -4.94 -10.55
C TYR A 57 -3.61 -5.52 -11.95
N ARG A 58 -3.98 -6.79 -12.01
CA ARG A 58 -4.21 -7.49 -13.26
C ARG A 58 -5.20 -8.63 -13.09
N ASP A 59 -6.06 -8.81 -14.08
CA ASP A 59 -6.89 -9.99 -14.20
C ASP A 59 -6.60 -10.63 -15.56
N SER A 60 -6.20 -11.90 -15.55
CA SER A 60 -5.85 -12.63 -16.78
C SER A 60 -7.05 -12.97 -17.63
N GLU A 61 -8.26 -12.89 -17.07
CA GLU A 61 -9.50 -13.33 -17.74
C GLU A 61 -10.31 -12.16 -18.31
N LYS A 62 -10.09 -10.94 -17.83
CA LYS A 62 -10.84 -9.76 -18.27
C LYS A 62 -10.07 -8.48 -18.11
N THR A 63 -10.51 -7.42 -18.80
CA THR A 63 -10.02 -6.07 -18.60
C THR A 63 -10.57 -5.52 -17.29
N LEU A 64 -9.69 -5.03 -16.44
CA LEU A 64 -10.08 -4.41 -15.17
C LEU A 64 -10.59 -2.99 -15.40
N LEU A 65 -11.70 -2.67 -14.73
CA LEU A 65 -12.26 -1.33 -14.67
C LEU A 65 -11.88 -0.68 -13.33
N ASP A 66 -11.91 0.66 -13.29
CA ASP A 66 -11.64 1.40 -12.04
C ASP A 66 -12.56 0.95 -10.90
N SER A 67 -13.83 0.65 -11.21
CA SER A 67 -14.79 0.16 -10.22
C SER A 67 -14.41 -1.20 -9.64
N ASP A 68 -13.76 -2.05 -10.42
CA ASP A 68 -13.30 -3.37 -9.95
C ASP A 68 -12.18 -3.22 -8.93
N ILE A 69 -11.33 -2.22 -9.15
CA ILE A 69 -10.16 -1.96 -8.31
C ILE A 69 -10.53 -1.17 -7.05
N ALA A 70 -11.45 -0.20 -7.16
CA ALA A 70 -11.74 0.73 -6.08
C ALA A 70 -12.11 0.04 -4.77
N ILE A 71 -12.98 -0.97 -4.81
CA ILE A 71 -13.42 -1.70 -3.62
C ILE A 71 -12.25 -2.44 -3.00
N LEU A 72 -11.45 -3.12 -3.82
CA LEU A 72 -10.29 -3.87 -3.35
C LEU A 72 -9.23 -2.93 -2.79
N HIS A 73 -8.97 -1.82 -3.49
CA HIS A 73 -8.01 -0.81 -3.07
C HIS A 73 -8.38 -0.23 -1.70
N ASP A 74 -9.64 0.14 -1.50
CA ASP A 74 -10.13 0.66 -0.22
C ASP A 74 -9.97 -0.38 0.89
N SER A 75 -10.23 -1.64 0.60
CA SER A 75 -10.03 -2.74 1.54
C SER A 75 -8.57 -2.88 1.96
N ILE A 76 -7.64 -2.79 1.00
CA ILE A 76 -6.19 -2.84 1.27
C ILE A 76 -5.79 -1.68 2.17
N VAL A 77 -6.22 -0.46 1.85
CA VAL A 77 -5.92 0.74 2.64
C VAL A 77 -6.39 0.55 4.08
N GLU A 78 -7.62 0.09 4.26
CA GLU A 78 -8.19 -0.14 5.60
C GLU A 78 -7.37 -1.16 6.41
N VAL A 79 -6.99 -2.28 5.78
CA VAL A 79 -6.20 -3.31 6.45
C VAL A 79 -4.84 -2.75 6.89
N ILE A 80 -4.18 -1.99 6.02
CA ILE A 80 -2.87 -1.41 6.34
C ILE A 80 -3.00 -0.37 7.45
N GLU A 81 -4.01 0.49 7.40
CA GLU A 81 -4.24 1.49 8.44
C GLU A 81 -4.43 0.84 9.81
N ASN A 82 -5.22 -0.23 9.86
CA ASN A 82 -5.51 -0.92 11.12
C ASN A 82 -4.32 -1.74 11.62
N LYS A 83 -3.67 -2.46 10.73
CA LYS A 83 -2.58 -3.38 11.11
C LYS A 83 -1.32 -2.65 11.57
N PHE A 84 -0.99 -1.54 10.93
CA PHE A 84 0.24 -0.79 11.21
C PHE A 84 -0.01 0.54 11.90
N SER A 85 -1.23 0.78 12.37
CA SER A 85 -1.62 2.01 13.08
C SER A 85 -1.21 3.26 12.33
N THR A 86 -1.52 3.31 11.04
CA THR A 86 -1.17 4.41 10.15
C THR A 86 -2.40 4.93 9.41
N LYS A 87 -2.24 6.00 8.65
CA LYS A 87 -3.28 6.55 7.79
C LYS A 87 -2.73 6.91 6.42
N LEU A 88 -3.57 6.74 5.40
CA LEU A 88 -3.22 7.10 4.04
C LEU A 88 -2.94 8.61 3.95
N ARG A 89 -1.83 8.94 3.30
CA ARG A 89 -1.49 10.32 2.95
C ARG A 89 -1.84 10.55 1.48
N GLU A 90 -2.49 11.64 1.22
CA GLU A 90 -2.81 12.06 -0.13
C GLU A 90 -2.13 13.38 -0.46
#